data_26aa54ebb46338acca78fbdcef259921
#
_entry.id   26aa54ebb46338acca78fbdcef259921
#
_cell.length_a   1.000
_cell.length_b   1.000
_cell.length_c   1.000
_cell.angle_alpha   90.00
_cell.angle_beta   90.00
_cell.angle_gamma   90.00
#
_symmetry.space_group_name_H-M   'P 1'
#
loop_
_entity.id
_entity.type
_entity.pdbx_description
1 polymer ?
#
loop_
_entity_poly.entity_id
_entity_poly.type
_entity_poly.pdbx_seq_one_letter_code
_entity_poly.pdbx_strand_id
1 'polypeptide(L)'
;MSTYFAPSELIINDDGSCFHLHLKPEQLADKVILVGDPGRVDTIAKLFDSIECTVSNREFRTATGLYKGKRITVQSTGIGCDNIDIVINELDTLANIDYATRTEKPVHRTLDIVRIGTCGGLQPYTPLGTYLCSVKSIGFDGLLNFYAGRDSVCDLDFERAFIAHMEWPTKKGAPYVANANPDLLKRIMADDDRMVPGVTIACNGFYGPQGRVLRAPLADPNQNAKVESFEYKGMKITNFEMESSSVAGLSALLGHRAMTVCMVIANRYAKEMNTDYKPLMKELIIRILDRI
;
A
#
# COMPACT_ATOMS: atom_id res chain seq x y z
N MET A 1 16.25 -22.11 18.05
CA MET A 1 15.84 -21.20 19.14
C MET A 1 15.06 -20.08 18.48
N SER A 2 13.87 -19.73 18.97
CA SER A 2 13.12 -18.58 18.46
C SER A 2 13.88 -17.29 18.78
N THR A 3 13.86 -16.33 17.86
CA THR A 3 14.52 -15.02 18.04
C THR A 3 13.81 -14.24 19.15
N TYR A 4 14.56 -13.73 20.13
CA TYR A 4 14.05 -12.83 21.15
C TYR A 4 14.18 -11.38 20.69
N PHE A 5 13.12 -10.60 20.80
CA PHE A 5 13.09 -9.17 20.44
C PHE A 5 13.23 -8.30 21.70
N ALA A 6 14.35 -7.58 21.80
CA ALA A 6 14.61 -6.68 22.91
C ALA A 6 13.56 -5.54 23.00
N PRO A 7 13.36 -4.91 24.18
CA PRO A 7 12.40 -3.82 24.33
C PRO A 7 12.65 -2.60 23.44
N SER A 8 13.88 -2.36 23.01
CA SER A 8 14.24 -1.30 22.06
C SER A 8 13.84 -1.61 20.62
N GLU A 9 13.70 -2.90 20.27
CA GLU A 9 13.35 -3.37 18.93
C GLU A 9 11.83 -3.55 18.79
N LEU A 10 11.21 -4.22 19.76
CA LEU A 10 9.76 -4.42 19.84
C LEU A 10 9.22 -3.59 21.00
N ILE A 11 8.68 -2.41 20.74
CA ILE A 11 8.12 -1.57 21.78
C ILE A 11 6.66 -1.99 22.02
N ILE A 12 6.36 -2.37 23.26
CA ILE A 12 5.01 -2.75 23.73
C ILE A 12 4.62 -1.75 24.80
N ASN A 13 3.44 -1.15 24.69
CA ASN A 13 2.89 -0.23 25.68
C ASN A 13 2.51 -0.98 26.97
N ASP A 14 2.37 -0.25 28.07
CA ASP A 14 2.01 -0.82 29.39
C ASP A 14 0.69 -1.59 29.38
N ASP A 15 -0.23 -1.24 28.48
CA ASP A 15 -1.52 -1.92 28.30
C ASP A 15 -1.41 -3.17 27.42
N GLY A 16 -0.23 -3.53 26.91
CA GLY A 16 0.03 -4.67 26.03
C GLY A 16 -0.23 -4.43 24.55
N SER A 17 -0.50 -3.20 24.13
CA SER A 17 -0.66 -2.83 22.71
C SER A 17 0.69 -2.55 22.04
N CYS A 18 0.74 -2.64 20.69
CA CYS A 18 1.90 -2.17 19.91
C CYS A 18 2.01 -0.64 19.96
N PHE A 19 3.21 -0.12 19.68
CA PHE A 19 3.58 1.24 20.06
C PHE A 19 2.82 2.33 19.28
N HIS A 20 2.75 2.22 17.95
CA HIS A 20 2.14 3.27 17.15
C HIS A 20 0.66 3.02 16.89
N LEU A 21 0.27 1.81 16.50
CA LEU A 21 -1.13 1.49 16.18
C LEU A 21 -2.00 1.37 17.43
N HIS A 22 -1.42 1.16 18.62
CA HIS A 22 -2.11 0.90 19.88
C HIS A 22 -3.09 -0.29 19.81
N LEU A 23 -2.84 -1.22 18.90
CA LEU A 23 -3.60 -2.47 18.79
C LEU A 23 -3.00 -3.56 19.66
N LYS A 24 -3.86 -4.47 20.12
CA LYS A 24 -3.49 -5.72 20.76
C LYS A 24 -3.61 -6.90 19.79
N PRO A 25 -2.85 -8.00 19.98
CA PRO A 25 -2.88 -9.13 19.06
C PRO A 25 -4.27 -9.70 18.77
N GLU A 26 -5.15 -9.77 19.77
CA GLU A 26 -6.52 -10.28 19.65
C GLU A 26 -7.44 -9.35 18.85
N GLN A 27 -7.09 -8.08 18.71
CA GLN A 27 -7.89 -7.09 17.99
C GLN A 27 -7.65 -7.14 16.48
N LEU A 28 -6.57 -7.80 16.02
CA LEU A 28 -6.22 -7.88 14.60
C LEU A 28 -6.95 -9.04 13.91
N ALA A 29 -7.61 -8.77 12.79
CA ALA A 29 -8.15 -9.77 11.87
C ALA A 29 -7.10 -10.23 10.85
N ASP A 30 -7.34 -11.42 10.20
CA ASP A 30 -6.48 -11.90 9.10
C ASP A 30 -6.66 -11.11 7.81
N LYS A 31 -7.81 -10.47 7.65
CA LYS A 31 -8.18 -9.62 6.53
C LYS A 31 -8.00 -8.16 6.93
N VAL A 32 -7.10 -7.46 6.24
CA VAL A 32 -6.73 -6.08 6.58
C VAL A 32 -6.96 -5.16 5.39
N ILE A 33 -7.71 -4.10 5.60
CA ILE A 33 -7.87 -3.02 4.63
C ILE A 33 -7.05 -1.82 5.11
N LEU A 34 -6.13 -1.35 4.27
CA LEU A 34 -5.35 -0.14 4.53
C LEU A 34 -5.92 1.03 3.75
N VAL A 35 -6.02 2.19 4.41
CA VAL A 35 -6.43 3.46 3.80
C VAL A 35 -5.52 4.59 4.27
N GLY A 36 -5.29 5.62 3.45
CA GLY A 36 -4.46 6.75 3.86
C GLY A 36 -5.16 7.65 4.89
N ASP A 37 -6.46 7.92 4.67
CA ASP A 37 -7.26 8.88 5.44
C ASP A 37 -7.96 8.20 6.64
N PRO A 38 -7.74 8.68 7.89
CA PRO A 38 -8.46 8.17 9.06
C PRO A 38 -9.99 8.26 8.94
N GLY A 39 -10.53 9.29 8.28
CA GLY A 39 -11.98 9.43 8.05
C GLY A 39 -12.55 8.34 7.14
N ARG A 40 -11.72 7.71 6.31
CA ARG A 40 -12.14 6.58 5.48
C ARG A 40 -12.30 5.31 6.30
N VAL A 41 -11.57 5.15 7.41
CA VAL A 41 -11.79 4.06 8.37
C VAL A 41 -13.22 4.12 8.90
N ASP A 42 -13.67 5.29 9.36
CA ASP A 42 -15.04 5.46 9.85
C ASP A 42 -16.10 5.23 8.77
N THR A 43 -15.79 5.59 7.52
CA THR A 43 -16.67 5.34 6.38
C THR A 43 -16.84 3.85 6.11
N ILE A 44 -15.76 3.08 6.19
CA ILE A 44 -15.78 1.62 5.99
C ILE A 44 -16.43 0.93 7.19
N ALA A 45 -16.10 1.33 8.41
CA ALA A 45 -16.65 0.75 9.65
C ALA A 45 -18.18 0.87 9.74
N LYS A 46 -18.76 1.93 9.15
CA LYS A 46 -20.24 2.08 9.05
C LYS A 46 -20.91 1.03 8.16
N LEU A 47 -20.15 0.28 7.37
CA LEU A 47 -20.66 -0.84 6.54
C LEU A 47 -20.58 -2.18 7.27
N PHE A 48 -19.93 -2.25 8.43
CA PHE A 48 -19.82 -3.47 9.22
C PHE A 48 -21.15 -3.82 9.89
N ASP A 49 -21.42 -5.11 9.99
CA ASP A 49 -22.59 -5.64 10.72
C ASP A 49 -22.45 -5.38 12.23
N SER A 50 -21.21 -5.46 12.72
CA SER A 50 -20.85 -5.14 14.10
C SER A 50 -19.40 -4.68 14.19
N ILE A 51 -19.11 -3.81 15.15
CA ILE A 51 -17.76 -3.32 15.46
C ILE A 51 -17.32 -3.96 16.78
N GLU A 52 -16.16 -4.63 16.76
CA GLU A 52 -15.57 -5.26 17.95
C GLU A 52 -14.72 -4.25 18.73
N CYS A 53 -13.90 -3.46 18.03
CA CYS A 53 -13.10 -2.42 18.65
C CYS A 53 -12.80 -1.28 17.68
N THR A 54 -12.52 -0.12 18.25
CA THR A 54 -11.96 1.03 17.55
C THR A 54 -10.81 1.60 18.37
N VAL A 55 -9.70 1.93 17.70
CA VAL A 55 -8.51 2.50 18.32
C VAL A 55 -8.08 3.72 17.51
N SER A 56 -7.53 4.72 18.17
CA SER A 56 -6.98 5.90 17.50
C SER A 56 -5.75 6.39 18.24
N ASN A 57 -4.65 6.54 17.53
CA ASN A 57 -3.43 7.14 18.02
C ASN A 57 -2.71 7.83 16.87
N ARG A 58 -2.38 9.10 17.02
CA ARG A 58 -1.80 9.94 15.95
C ARG A 58 -2.67 9.89 14.68
N GLU A 59 -2.07 9.65 13.51
CA GLU A 59 -2.75 9.42 12.22
C GLU A 59 -3.31 7.99 12.06
N PHE A 60 -3.01 7.10 13.00
CA PHE A 60 -3.43 5.70 12.97
C PHE A 60 -4.78 5.54 13.64
N ARG A 61 -5.79 5.25 12.82
CA ARG A 61 -7.14 4.89 13.27
C ARG A 61 -7.45 3.50 12.79
N THR A 62 -8.00 2.68 13.68
CA THR A 62 -8.36 1.29 13.41
C THR A 62 -9.81 1.03 13.78
N ALA A 63 -10.47 0.20 13.01
CA ALA A 63 -11.72 -0.44 13.37
C ALA A 63 -11.65 -1.91 12.98
N THR A 64 -11.96 -2.80 13.90
CA THR A 64 -12.12 -4.24 13.63
C THR A 64 -13.56 -4.63 13.89
N GLY A 65 -14.13 -5.45 13.01
CA GLY A 65 -15.52 -5.88 13.12
C GLY A 65 -15.89 -6.94 12.09
N LEU A 66 -17.17 -7.22 11.98
CA LEU A 66 -17.73 -8.20 11.06
C LEU A 66 -18.40 -7.53 9.87
N TYR A 67 -18.14 -8.02 8.68
CA TYR A 67 -18.83 -7.68 7.44
C TYR A 67 -19.28 -8.94 6.73
N LYS A 68 -20.57 -9.18 6.64
CA LYS A 68 -21.16 -10.40 6.04
C LYS A 68 -20.50 -11.68 6.59
N GLY A 69 -20.30 -11.73 7.91
CA GLY A 69 -19.66 -12.85 8.60
C GLY A 69 -18.14 -12.94 8.50
N LYS A 70 -17.48 -12.04 7.75
CA LYS A 70 -16.01 -11.95 7.69
C LYS A 70 -15.50 -10.98 8.74
N ARG A 71 -14.50 -11.39 9.52
CA ARG A 71 -13.79 -10.51 10.45
C ARG A 71 -12.74 -9.71 9.69
N ILE A 72 -12.82 -8.37 9.73
CA ILE A 72 -11.99 -7.46 8.98
C ILE A 72 -11.45 -6.37 9.89
N THR A 73 -10.16 -6.06 9.77
CA THR A 73 -9.53 -4.87 10.35
C THR A 73 -9.35 -3.82 9.27
N VAL A 74 -9.82 -2.59 9.51
CA VAL A 74 -9.53 -1.42 8.68
C VAL A 74 -8.58 -0.52 9.44
N GLN A 75 -7.45 -0.15 8.81
CA GLN A 75 -6.38 0.62 9.41
C GLN A 75 -6.03 1.83 8.54
N SER A 76 -6.00 3.04 9.11
CA SER A 76 -5.39 4.19 8.41
C SER A 76 -3.88 4.16 8.55
N THR A 77 -3.20 4.58 7.50
CA THR A 77 -1.75 4.62 7.44
C THR A 77 -1.18 6.03 7.48
N GLY A 78 -2.02 7.07 7.30
CA GLY A 78 -1.48 8.36 6.87
C GLY A 78 -0.95 8.30 5.45
N ILE A 79 0.03 9.13 5.11
CA ILE A 79 0.59 9.30 3.77
C ILE A 79 2.08 8.90 3.77
N GLY A 80 2.47 8.10 2.79
CA GLY A 80 3.87 7.82 2.48
C GLY A 80 4.39 6.49 3.00
N CYS A 81 5.50 6.06 2.41
CA CYS A 81 6.11 4.75 2.66
C CYS A 81 6.72 4.62 4.06
N ASP A 82 7.14 5.74 4.67
CA ASP A 82 7.65 5.77 6.05
C ASP A 82 6.60 5.27 7.04
N ASN A 83 5.35 5.73 6.88
CA ASN A 83 4.23 5.24 7.70
C ASN A 83 3.87 3.79 7.39
N ILE A 84 4.03 3.35 6.14
CA ILE A 84 3.80 1.95 5.76
C ILE A 84 4.82 1.02 6.44
N ASP A 85 6.05 1.46 6.60
CA ASP A 85 7.07 0.73 7.37
C ASP A 85 6.58 0.44 8.79
N ILE A 86 6.09 1.45 9.48
CA ILE A 86 5.51 1.31 10.82
C ILE A 86 4.32 0.34 10.81
N VAL A 87 3.34 0.60 9.92
CA VAL A 87 2.07 -0.13 9.91
C VAL A 87 2.28 -1.61 9.61
N ILE A 88 3.04 -1.95 8.56
CA ILE A 88 3.22 -3.35 8.16
C ILE A 88 4.05 -4.12 9.20
N ASN A 89 5.12 -3.52 9.75
CA ASN A 89 5.88 -4.18 10.81
C ASN A 89 5.03 -4.38 12.07
N GLU A 90 4.27 -3.38 12.53
CA GLU A 90 3.43 -3.56 13.72
C GLU A 90 2.28 -4.54 13.51
N LEU A 91 1.66 -4.60 12.32
CA LEU A 91 0.66 -5.63 11.99
C LEU A 91 1.28 -7.03 11.99
N ASP A 92 2.51 -7.17 11.46
CA ASP A 92 3.24 -8.45 11.53
C ASP A 92 3.57 -8.85 12.97
N THR A 93 4.05 -7.92 13.81
CA THR A 93 4.34 -8.24 15.22
C THR A 93 3.09 -8.72 15.97
N LEU A 94 1.94 -8.09 15.74
CA LEU A 94 0.65 -8.51 16.31
C LEU A 94 0.25 -9.91 15.84
N ALA A 95 0.52 -10.23 14.59
CA ALA A 95 0.21 -11.52 14.00
C ALA A 95 1.18 -12.63 14.47
N ASN A 96 2.48 -12.36 14.47
CA ASN A 96 3.53 -13.38 14.45
C ASN A 96 4.46 -13.39 15.67
N ILE A 97 4.36 -12.41 16.57
CA ILE A 97 5.17 -12.36 17.81
C ILE A 97 4.27 -12.59 19.02
N ASP A 98 4.72 -13.43 19.94
CA ASP A 98 4.13 -13.56 21.27
C ASP A 98 4.66 -12.40 22.13
N TYR A 99 3.77 -11.47 22.49
CA TYR A 99 4.13 -10.28 23.26
C TYR A 99 4.54 -10.58 24.70
N ALA A 100 4.07 -11.70 25.28
CA ALA A 100 4.45 -12.08 26.64
C ALA A 100 5.87 -12.61 26.71
N THR A 101 6.28 -13.39 25.71
CA THR A 101 7.65 -13.97 25.65
C THR A 101 8.59 -13.14 24.78
N ARG A 102 8.08 -12.22 23.97
CA ARG A 102 8.81 -11.40 22.99
C ARG A 102 9.57 -12.26 21.98
N THR A 103 8.97 -13.34 21.53
CA THR A 103 9.57 -14.29 20.58
C THR A 103 8.60 -14.59 19.44
N GLU A 104 9.13 -15.03 18.31
CA GLU A 104 8.31 -15.48 17.18
C GLU A 104 7.40 -16.63 17.60
N LYS A 105 6.13 -16.57 17.15
CA LYS A 105 5.19 -17.67 17.30
C LYS A 105 5.62 -18.87 16.45
N PRO A 106 5.37 -20.11 16.89
CA PRO A 106 5.79 -21.31 16.14
C PRO A 106 5.05 -21.52 14.82
N VAL A 107 3.88 -20.87 14.66
CA VAL A 107 3.06 -20.95 13.45
C VAL A 107 2.87 -19.54 12.91
N HIS A 108 3.34 -19.33 11.68
CA HIS A 108 3.18 -18.06 10.99
C HIS A 108 1.72 -17.81 10.60
N ARG A 109 1.21 -16.64 10.95
CA ARG A 109 -0.12 -16.15 10.62
C ARG A 109 -0.01 -15.19 9.44
N THR A 110 -0.48 -15.62 8.26
CA THR A 110 -0.49 -14.80 7.05
C THR A 110 -1.68 -13.87 7.02
N LEU A 111 -1.44 -12.58 6.80
CA LEU A 111 -2.48 -11.57 6.59
C LEU A 111 -2.76 -11.40 5.10
N ASP A 112 -4.04 -11.16 4.75
CA ASP A 112 -4.48 -10.64 3.46
C ASP A 112 -4.65 -9.13 3.56
N ILE A 113 -3.79 -8.35 2.91
CA ILE A 113 -3.72 -6.90 3.03
C ILE A 113 -4.11 -6.25 1.71
N VAL A 114 -5.22 -5.50 1.70
CA VAL A 114 -5.65 -4.72 0.53
C VAL A 114 -5.64 -3.24 0.86
N ARG A 115 -4.77 -2.48 0.18
CA ARG A 115 -4.78 -1.02 0.30
C ARG A 115 -5.76 -0.41 -0.71
N ILE A 116 -6.64 0.47 -0.21
CA ILE A 116 -7.58 1.26 -1.03
C ILE A 116 -7.12 2.72 -1.02
N GLY A 117 -6.70 3.22 -2.19
CA GLY A 117 -6.17 4.56 -2.36
C GLY A 117 -6.83 5.36 -3.47
N THR A 118 -6.25 6.54 -3.72
CA THR A 118 -6.51 7.39 -4.88
C THR A 118 -5.22 7.61 -5.64
N CYS A 119 -5.30 7.87 -6.94
CA CYS A 119 -4.10 8.05 -7.75
C CYS A 119 -4.30 9.07 -8.88
N GLY A 120 -3.18 9.47 -9.49
CA GLY A 120 -3.15 10.21 -10.74
C GLY A 120 -2.84 9.29 -11.91
N GLY A 121 -3.78 9.15 -12.85
CA GLY A 121 -3.60 8.40 -14.09
C GLY A 121 -2.60 9.07 -15.04
N LEU A 122 -1.85 8.26 -15.80
CA LEU A 122 -0.79 8.69 -16.71
C LEU A 122 -1.04 8.30 -18.15
N GLN A 123 -2.04 7.47 -18.41
CA GLN A 123 -2.30 6.94 -19.73
C GLN A 123 -3.70 7.34 -20.24
N PRO A 124 -3.92 7.45 -21.55
CA PRO A 124 -5.24 7.79 -22.10
C PRO A 124 -6.32 6.76 -21.78
N TYR A 125 -5.94 5.50 -21.55
CA TYR A 125 -6.83 4.40 -21.21
C TYR A 125 -7.09 4.25 -19.69
N THR A 126 -6.66 5.21 -18.88
CA THR A 126 -6.94 5.27 -17.44
C THR A 126 -7.75 6.52 -17.08
N PRO A 127 -9.00 6.65 -17.57
CA PRO A 127 -9.83 7.81 -17.30
C PRO A 127 -10.22 7.94 -15.82
N LEU A 128 -10.78 9.09 -15.46
CA LEU A 128 -11.30 9.33 -14.11
C LEU A 128 -12.30 8.23 -13.71
N GLY A 129 -12.23 7.77 -12.46
CA GLY A 129 -13.08 6.71 -11.92
C GLY A 129 -12.63 5.28 -12.21
N THR A 130 -11.56 5.07 -12.99
CA THR A 130 -10.95 3.74 -13.18
C THR A 130 -10.37 3.24 -11.85
N TYR A 131 -10.56 1.95 -11.55
CA TYR A 131 -9.93 1.27 -10.41
C TYR A 131 -8.66 0.57 -10.88
N LEU A 132 -7.50 1.17 -10.63
CA LEU A 132 -6.20 0.63 -11.01
C LEU A 132 -5.68 -0.31 -9.92
N CYS A 133 -5.52 -1.58 -10.28
CA CYS A 133 -4.91 -2.60 -9.43
C CYS A 133 -3.42 -2.68 -9.74
N SER A 134 -2.59 -2.35 -8.77
CA SER A 134 -1.12 -2.34 -8.92
C SER A 134 -0.60 -3.77 -9.00
N VAL A 135 -0.40 -4.30 -10.21
CA VAL A 135 0.24 -5.62 -10.40
C VAL A 135 1.73 -5.55 -10.08
N LYS A 136 2.34 -4.39 -10.35
CA LYS A 136 3.70 -4.02 -9.97
C LYS A 136 3.71 -2.60 -9.40
N SER A 137 4.58 -2.38 -8.44
CA SER A 137 4.78 -1.06 -7.84
C SER A 137 6.26 -0.71 -7.85
N ILE A 138 6.58 0.45 -8.41
CA ILE A 138 7.94 1.00 -8.46
C ILE A 138 8.09 1.99 -7.31
N GLY A 139 8.95 1.69 -6.34
CA GLY A 139 9.20 2.56 -5.21
C GLY A 139 10.30 3.58 -5.49
N PHE A 140 9.95 4.87 -5.45
CA PHE A 140 10.92 5.97 -5.46
C PHE A 140 11.44 6.27 -4.06
N ASP A 141 10.79 5.70 -3.05
CA ASP A 141 11.08 5.89 -1.63
C ASP A 141 12.39 5.21 -1.17
N GLY A 142 12.76 4.12 -1.83
CA GLY A 142 13.96 3.34 -1.48
C GLY A 142 13.84 2.52 -0.20
N LEU A 143 12.67 2.45 0.44
CA LEU A 143 12.47 1.81 1.75
C LEU A 143 12.97 0.37 1.76
N LEU A 144 12.61 -0.41 0.76
CA LEU A 144 12.94 -1.83 0.73
C LEU A 144 14.45 -2.11 0.64
N ASN A 145 15.25 -1.14 0.21
CA ASN A 145 16.70 -1.26 0.16
C ASN A 145 17.37 -1.30 1.55
N PHE A 146 16.63 -0.97 2.61
CA PHE A 146 17.10 -1.11 4.00
C PHE A 146 16.88 -2.52 4.57
N TYR A 147 16.17 -3.40 3.85
CA TYR A 147 15.85 -4.76 4.30
C TYR A 147 16.67 -5.81 3.56
N ALA A 148 17.27 -6.74 4.32
CA ALA A 148 17.90 -7.92 3.75
C ALA A 148 16.84 -8.79 3.03
N GLY A 149 17.27 -9.47 1.96
CA GLY A 149 16.36 -10.34 1.20
C GLY A 149 15.43 -9.64 0.21
N ARG A 150 15.50 -8.30 0.06
CA ARG A 150 14.65 -7.54 -0.89
C ARG A 150 14.66 -8.13 -2.31
N ASP A 151 15.78 -8.66 -2.76
CA ASP A 151 15.94 -9.22 -4.11
C ASP A 151 15.08 -10.47 -4.35
N SER A 152 14.68 -11.18 -3.28
CA SER A 152 13.80 -12.34 -3.39
C SER A 152 12.33 -11.99 -3.66
N VAL A 153 11.93 -10.74 -3.42
CA VAL A 153 10.56 -10.25 -3.59
C VAL A 153 10.44 -9.15 -4.64
N CYS A 154 11.56 -8.70 -5.23
CA CYS A 154 11.60 -7.67 -6.25
C CYS A 154 11.74 -8.25 -7.66
N ASP A 155 11.17 -7.55 -8.66
CA ASP A 155 11.39 -7.82 -10.08
C ASP A 155 12.64 -7.07 -10.56
N LEU A 156 13.81 -7.71 -10.42
CA LEU A 156 15.10 -7.10 -10.72
C LEU A 156 15.28 -6.78 -12.22
N ASP A 157 14.63 -7.53 -13.13
CA ASP A 157 14.70 -7.25 -14.55
C ASP A 157 13.92 -5.98 -14.91
N PHE A 158 12.72 -5.85 -14.36
CA PHE A 158 11.91 -4.66 -14.55
C PHE A 158 12.59 -3.42 -13.94
N GLU A 159 13.18 -3.59 -12.78
CA GLU A 159 13.95 -2.54 -12.09
C GLU A 159 15.11 -2.03 -12.95
N ARG A 160 15.93 -2.96 -13.49
CA ARG A 160 17.05 -2.60 -14.39
C ARG A 160 16.57 -1.87 -15.64
N ALA A 161 15.49 -2.35 -16.27
CA ALA A 161 14.92 -1.72 -17.45
C ALA A 161 14.42 -0.29 -17.14
N PHE A 162 13.74 -0.12 -16.00
CA PHE A 162 13.26 1.19 -15.57
C PHE A 162 14.39 2.17 -15.25
N ILE A 163 15.41 1.75 -14.50
CA ILE A 163 16.60 2.54 -14.16
C ILE A 163 17.30 3.03 -15.43
N ALA A 164 17.50 2.13 -16.41
CA ALA A 164 18.16 2.45 -17.67
C ALA A 164 17.35 3.46 -18.50
N HIS A 165 16.03 3.23 -18.66
CA HIS A 165 15.14 4.12 -19.41
C HIS A 165 15.05 5.52 -18.81
N MET A 166 14.96 5.60 -17.48
CA MET A 166 14.87 6.87 -16.76
C MET A 166 16.20 7.61 -16.66
N GLU A 167 17.32 6.99 -17.06
CA GLU A 167 18.68 7.51 -16.78
C GLU A 167 18.78 7.91 -15.30
N TRP A 168 18.36 6.99 -14.42
CA TRP A 168 18.07 7.29 -13.03
C TRP A 168 19.32 7.79 -12.28
N PRO A 169 19.30 9.01 -11.74
CA PRO A 169 20.47 9.59 -11.11
C PRO A 169 20.73 8.95 -9.74
N THR A 170 21.96 8.53 -9.47
CA THR A 170 22.37 7.86 -8.22
C THR A 170 22.03 8.64 -6.95
N LYS A 171 22.02 9.98 -7.02
CA LYS A 171 21.65 10.84 -5.88
C LYS A 171 20.19 10.72 -5.42
N LYS A 172 19.30 10.10 -6.20
CA LYS A 172 17.89 9.89 -5.84
C LYS A 172 17.69 8.61 -5.04
N GLY A 173 18.74 7.81 -4.77
CA GLY A 173 18.59 6.45 -4.28
C GLY A 173 18.07 5.50 -5.37
N ALA A 174 18.32 4.20 -5.22
CA ALA A 174 17.87 3.21 -6.20
C ALA A 174 16.36 2.95 -6.04
N PRO A 175 15.57 3.01 -7.11
CA PRO A 175 14.19 2.54 -7.07
C PRO A 175 14.17 1.02 -6.95
N TYR A 176 13.07 0.46 -6.46
CA TYR A 176 12.82 -0.97 -6.41
C TYR A 176 11.45 -1.29 -7.02
N VAL A 177 11.26 -2.54 -7.47
CA VAL A 177 10.01 -2.98 -8.09
C VAL A 177 9.46 -4.19 -7.38
N ALA A 178 8.36 -4.02 -6.66
CA ALA A 178 7.67 -5.08 -5.93
C ALA A 178 6.41 -5.53 -6.68
N ASN A 179 6.08 -6.83 -6.57
CA ASN A 179 4.88 -7.40 -7.17
C ASN A 179 3.75 -7.52 -6.13
N ALA A 180 2.52 -7.28 -6.55
CA ALA A 180 1.37 -7.67 -5.76
C ALA A 180 1.29 -9.20 -5.63
N ASN A 181 0.68 -9.70 -4.55
CA ASN A 181 0.42 -11.13 -4.44
C ASN A 181 -0.56 -11.57 -5.52
N PRO A 182 -0.21 -12.56 -6.38
CA PRO A 182 -1.00 -12.92 -7.56
C PRO A 182 -2.36 -13.53 -7.20
N ASP A 183 -2.46 -14.32 -6.14
CA ASP A 183 -3.71 -14.98 -5.74
C ASP A 183 -4.69 -13.96 -5.15
N LEU A 184 -4.20 -13.04 -4.32
CA LEU A 184 -5.00 -11.95 -3.77
C LEU A 184 -5.47 -11.01 -4.90
N LEU A 185 -4.57 -10.67 -5.83
CA LEU A 185 -4.89 -9.83 -6.99
C LEU A 185 -5.98 -10.49 -7.85
N LYS A 186 -5.83 -11.77 -8.20
CA LYS A 186 -6.82 -12.52 -8.97
C LYS A 186 -8.18 -12.55 -8.28
N ARG A 187 -8.21 -12.78 -6.95
CA ARG A 187 -9.45 -12.81 -6.16
C ARG A 187 -10.15 -11.46 -6.15
N ILE A 188 -9.40 -10.38 -5.94
CA ILE A 188 -9.95 -9.02 -5.85
C ILE A 188 -10.46 -8.53 -7.21
N MET A 189 -9.77 -8.84 -8.29
CA MET A 189 -10.14 -8.41 -9.64
C MET A 189 -11.19 -9.31 -10.32
N ALA A 190 -11.52 -10.47 -9.74
CA ALA A 190 -12.38 -11.45 -10.38
C ALA A 190 -13.72 -10.84 -10.85
N ASP A 191 -14.06 -11.11 -12.13
CA ASP A 191 -15.32 -10.73 -12.76
C ASP A 191 -15.70 -9.22 -12.65
N ASP A 192 -14.69 -8.34 -12.72
CA ASP A 192 -14.87 -6.89 -12.61
C ASP A 192 -14.08 -6.13 -13.68
N ASP A 193 -14.74 -5.74 -14.75
CA ASP A 193 -14.22 -4.98 -15.89
C ASP A 193 -13.77 -3.54 -15.53
N ARG A 194 -14.21 -3.02 -14.38
CA ARG A 194 -13.79 -1.71 -13.86
C ARG A 194 -12.44 -1.76 -13.15
N MET A 195 -11.98 -2.97 -12.80
CA MET A 195 -10.65 -3.18 -12.18
C MET A 195 -9.62 -3.44 -13.26
N VAL A 196 -8.72 -2.50 -13.46
CA VAL A 196 -7.71 -2.53 -14.53
C VAL A 196 -6.34 -2.81 -13.93
N PRO A 197 -5.59 -3.81 -14.44
CA PRO A 197 -4.22 -4.05 -13.99
C PRO A 197 -3.30 -2.90 -14.44
N GLY A 198 -2.36 -2.52 -13.59
CA GLY A 198 -1.45 -1.42 -13.90
C GLY A 198 -0.10 -1.51 -13.21
N VAL A 199 0.86 -0.76 -13.72
CA VAL A 199 2.16 -0.53 -13.08
C VAL A 199 2.11 0.84 -12.40
N THR A 200 2.25 0.86 -11.09
CA THR A 200 2.11 2.05 -10.25
C THR A 200 3.48 2.55 -9.80
N ILE A 201 3.71 3.87 -9.82
CA ILE A 201 4.84 4.46 -9.12
C ILE A 201 4.38 4.97 -7.76
N ALA A 202 5.02 4.48 -6.70
CA ALA A 202 4.90 5.00 -5.34
C ALA A 202 6.00 6.05 -5.12
N CYS A 203 5.57 7.31 -4.98
CA CYS A 203 6.47 8.43 -4.82
C CYS A 203 6.62 8.84 -3.35
N ASN A 204 7.82 9.21 -2.95
CA ASN A 204 8.12 9.78 -1.64
C ASN A 204 7.73 11.27 -1.50
N GLY A 205 6.84 11.76 -2.34
CA GLY A 205 6.30 13.11 -2.29
C GLY A 205 5.24 13.35 -3.37
N PHE A 206 4.34 14.27 -3.12
CA PHE A 206 3.22 14.57 -4.01
C PHE A 206 3.57 15.53 -5.16
N TYR A 207 4.48 16.48 -4.93
CA TYR A 207 4.82 17.54 -5.89
C TYR A 207 6.01 17.16 -6.76
N GLY A 208 7.23 17.49 -6.37
CA GLY A 208 8.44 17.26 -7.15
C GLY A 208 8.66 15.81 -7.55
N PRO A 209 8.56 14.82 -6.64
CA PRO A 209 8.72 13.40 -7.00
C PRO A 209 7.72 12.90 -8.05
N GLN A 210 6.51 13.48 -8.08
CA GLN A 210 5.53 13.20 -9.12
C GLN A 210 5.59 14.17 -10.32
N GLY A 211 6.64 14.97 -10.43
CA GLY A 211 6.84 15.90 -11.55
C GLY A 211 5.86 17.08 -11.61
N ARG A 212 5.33 17.51 -10.44
CA ARG A 212 4.55 18.75 -10.34
C ARG A 212 5.46 19.93 -10.08
N VAL A 213 5.32 20.97 -10.88
CA VAL A 213 6.07 22.22 -10.75
C VAL A 213 5.20 23.26 -10.05
N LEU A 214 5.68 23.75 -8.92
CA LEU A 214 5.17 24.95 -8.28
C LEU A 214 6.27 26.02 -8.30
N ARG A 215 6.64 26.58 -7.13
CA ARG A 215 7.71 27.58 -7.06
C ARG A 215 9.10 26.98 -7.19
N ALA A 216 9.31 25.76 -6.69
CA ALA A 216 10.58 25.05 -6.83
C ALA A 216 10.64 24.35 -8.20
N PRO A 217 11.68 24.58 -9.03
CA PRO A 217 11.83 23.88 -10.29
C PRO A 217 12.21 22.40 -10.08
N LEU A 218 11.87 21.55 -11.05
CA LEU A 218 12.27 20.15 -11.04
C LEU A 218 13.76 20.00 -11.39
N ALA A 219 14.41 19.02 -10.77
CA ALA A 219 15.77 18.63 -11.14
C ALA A 219 15.85 17.97 -12.53
N ASP A 220 14.78 17.26 -12.93
CA ASP A 220 14.59 16.73 -14.29
C ASP A 220 13.21 17.18 -14.81
N PRO A 221 13.17 18.22 -15.67
CA PRO A 221 11.90 18.68 -16.27
C PRO A 221 11.23 17.64 -17.16
N ASN A 222 11.98 16.65 -17.67
CA ASN A 222 11.49 15.60 -18.56
C ASN A 222 11.05 14.32 -17.81
N GLN A 223 11.10 14.29 -16.48
CA GLN A 223 10.78 13.11 -15.69
C GLN A 223 9.44 12.48 -16.11
N ASN A 224 8.38 13.26 -16.23
CA ASN A 224 7.06 12.74 -16.57
C ASN A 224 7.00 12.21 -18.01
N ALA A 225 7.63 12.85 -18.97
CA ALA A 225 7.70 12.34 -20.34
C ALA A 225 8.44 10.99 -20.42
N LYS A 226 9.53 10.84 -19.66
CA LYS A 226 10.22 9.55 -19.53
C LYS A 226 9.33 8.49 -18.90
N VAL A 227 8.61 8.82 -17.81
CA VAL A 227 7.67 7.89 -17.15
C VAL A 227 6.56 7.45 -18.09
N GLU A 228 5.94 8.38 -18.81
CA GLU A 228 4.83 8.09 -19.75
C GLU A 228 5.27 7.23 -20.95
N SER A 229 6.51 7.43 -21.42
CA SER A 229 7.08 6.67 -22.54
C SER A 229 7.67 5.32 -22.16
N PHE A 230 7.84 5.04 -20.85
CA PHE A 230 8.40 3.76 -20.42
C PHE A 230 7.47 2.60 -20.79
N GLU A 231 8.07 1.59 -21.40
CA GLU A 231 7.41 0.30 -21.69
C GLU A 231 8.43 -0.83 -21.52
N TYR A 232 8.04 -1.88 -20.80
CA TYR A 232 8.82 -3.10 -20.66
C TYR A 232 7.92 -4.33 -20.67
N LYS A 233 8.19 -5.27 -21.56
CA LYS A 233 7.37 -6.49 -21.76
C LYS A 233 5.88 -6.18 -21.94
N GLY A 234 5.55 -5.12 -22.70
CA GLY A 234 4.18 -4.69 -22.96
C GLY A 234 3.49 -3.96 -21.79
N MET A 235 4.20 -3.72 -20.70
CA MET A 235 3.66 -2.99 -19.54
C MET A 235 4.13 -1.54 -19.54
N LYS A 236 3.17 -0.61 -19.40
CA LYS A 236 3.41 0.82 -19.23
C LYS A 236 3.09 1.26 -17.81
N ILE A 237 3.71 2.35 -17.37
CA ILE A 237 3.35 2.99 -16.11
C ILE A 237 1.95 3.60 -16.24
N THR A 238 1.04 3.25 -15.33
CA THR A 238 -0.37 3.66 -15.40
C THR A 238 -0.71 4.83 -14.50
N ASN A 239 -0.04 4.96 -13.36
CA ASN A 239 -0.41 5.96 -12.35
C ASN A 239 0.68 6.26 -11.33
N PHE A 240 0.52 7.39 -10.66
CA PHE A 240 1.24 7.76 -9.44
C PHE A 240 0.35 7.66 -8.20
N GLU A 241 0.93 7.15 -7.12
CA GLU A 241 0.44 7.26 -5.74
C GLU A 241 1.65 7.29 -4.77
N MET A 242 1.52 6.93 -3.49
CA MET A 242 2.58 7.19 -2.51
C MET A 242 2.94 6.02 -1.58
N GLU A 243 2.35 4.80 -1.71
CA GLU A 243 2.52 3.73 -0.71
C GLU A 243 2.60 2.29 -1.27
N SER A 244 2.15 2.04 -2.51
CA SER A 244 1.94 0.69 -3.04
C SER A 244 3.20 -0.19 -3.07
N SER A 245 4.37 0.40 -3.28
CA SER A 245 5.64 -0.33 -3.35
C SER A 245 6.02 -0.94 -2.01
N SER A 246 5.94 -0.15 -0.95
CA SER A 246 6.25 -0.60 0.41
C SER A 246 5.18 -1.56 0.93
N VAL A 247 3.90 -1.33 0.64
CA VAL A 247 2.83 -2.29 0.97
C VAL A 247 3.10 -3.65 0.33
N ALA A 248 3.40 -3.70 -0.97
CA ALA A 248 3.65 -4.96 -1.65
C ALA A 248 4.96 -5.63 -1.20
N GLY A 249 6.06 -4.86 -1.19
CA GLY A 249 7.39 -5.40 -0.94
C GLY A 249 7.61 -5.84 0.50
N LEU A 250 7.25 -5.00 1.47
CA LEU A 250 7.45 -5.32 2.88
C LEU A 250 6.52 -6.45 3.34
N SER A 251 5.25 -6.45 2.89
CA SER A 251 4.35 -7.57 3.16
C SER A 251 4.87 -8.90 2.61
N ALA A 252 5.44 -8.90 1.39
CA ALA A 252 6.02 -10.10 0.80
C ALA A 252 7.24 -10.59 1.58
N LEU A 253 8.12 -9.69 2.04
CA LEU A 253 9.28 -10.04 2.89
C LEU A 253 8.85 -10.69 4.21
N LEU A 254 7.75 -10.23 4.79
CA LEU A 254 7.19 -10.72 6.04
C LEU A 254 6.23 -11.93 5.86
N GLY A 255 6.08 -12.45 4.64
CA GLY A 255 5.25 -13.62 4.36
C GLY A 255 3.75 -13.36 4.32
N HIS A 256 3.33 -12.12 4.13
CA HIS A 256 1.92 -11.74 3.96
C HIS A 256 1.54 -11.61 2.48
N ARG A 257 0.24 -11.63 2.19
CA ARG A 257 -0.30 -11.36 0.86
C ARG A 257 -0.81 -9.93 0.80
N ALA A 258 -0.31 -9.14 -0.14
CA ALA A 258 -0.72 -7.74 -0.26
C ALA A 258 -0.95 -7.30 -1.69
N MET A 259 -1.85 -6.33 -1.86
CA MET A 259 -2.07 -5.59 -3.09
C MET A 259 -2.59 -4.18 -2.82
N THR A 260 -2.46 -3.31 -3.81
CA THR A 260 -3.05 -1.97 -3.78
C THR A 260 -4.03 -1.82 -4.93
N VAL A 261 -5.18 -1.20 -4.66
CA VAL A 261 -6.11 -0.69 -5.66
C VAL A 261 -6.35 0.80 -5.41
N CYS A 262 -6.21 1.60 -6.48
CA CYS A 262 -6.43 3.03 -6.43
C CYS A 262 -7.47 3.48 -7.43
N MET A 263 -8.35 4.37 -7.00
CA MET A 263 -9.23 5.05 -7.92
C MET A 263 -8.53 6.24 -8.57
N VAL A 264 -8.62 6.36 -9.88
CA VAL A 264 -8.11 7.52 -10.63
C VAL A 264 -8.99 8.72 -10.34
N ILE A 265 -8.45 9.72 -9.63
CA ILE A 265 -9.13 10.99 -9.32
C ILE A 265 -8.59 12.17 -10.10
N ALA A 266 -7.43 12.02 -10.73
CA ALA A 266 -6.85 12.98 -11.66
C ALA A 266 -6.21 12.22 -12.81
N ASN A 267 -6.35 12.71 -14.04
CA ASN A 267 -5.64 12.17 -15.21
C ASN A 267 -4.73 13.24 -15.78
N ARG A 268 -3.43 12.99 -15.75
CA ARG A 268 -2.42 13.97 -16.20
C ARG A 268 -2.34 14.10 -17.69
N TYR A 269 -2.63 13.01 -18.42
CA TYR A 269 -2.68 13.03 -19.88
C TYR A 269 -3.84 13.92 -20.37
N ALA A 270 -5.03 13.73 -19.82
CA ALA A 270 -6.23 14.51 -20.16
C ALA A 270 -6.25 15.89 -19.45
N LYS A 271 -5.38 16.13 -18.45
CA LYS A 271 -5.37 17.34 -17.58
C LYS A 271 -6.71 17.55 -16.84
N GLU A 272 -7.33 16.44 -16.44
CA GLU A 272 -8.62 16.40 -15.76
C GLU A 272 -8.46 16.04 -14.28
N MET A 273 -9.40 16.51 -13.45
CA MET A 273 -9.47 16.18 -12.03
C MET A 273 -10.94 16.09 -11.60
N ASN A 274 -11.25 15.08 -10.78
CA ASN A 274 -12.54 14.93 -10.12
C ASN A 274 -12.38 15.15 -8.62
N THR A 275 -13.01 16.19 -8.09
CA THR A 275 -13.04 16.49 -6.64
C THR A 275 -14.21 15.80 -5.92
N ASP A 276 -15.25 15.39 -6.64
CA ASP A 276 -16.40 14.66 -6.10
C ASP A 276 -16.30 13.15 -6.41
N TYR A 277 -15.25 12.52 -5.91
CA TYR A 277 -14.99 11.10 -6.11
C TYR A 277 -15.58 10.18 -5.02
N LYS A 278 -16.16 10.76 -3.96
CA LYS A 278 -16.65 10.00 -2.79
C LYS A 278 -17.66 8.90 -3.11
N PRO A 279 -18.66 9.12 -4.00
CA PRO A 279 -19.60 8.05 -4.37
C PRO A 279 -18.92 6.85 -5.02
N LEU A 280 -18.01 7.07 -5.97
CA LEU A 280 -17.25 6.01 -6.64
C LEU A 280 -16.30 5.29 -5.68
N MET A 281 -15.72 6.02 -4.73
CA MET A 281 -14.89 5.42 -3.67
C MET A 281 -15.71 4.46 -2.80
N LYS A 282 -16.95 4.80 -2.47
CA LYS A 282 -17.85 3.91 -1.71
C LYS A 282 -18.13 2.61 -2.47
N GLU A 283 -18.34 2.68 -3.78
CA GLU A 283 -18.50 1.48 -4.61
C GLU A 283 -17.24 0.61 -4.59
N LEU A 284 -16.06 1.20 -4.76
CA LEU A 284 -14.79 0.47 -4.67
C LEU A 284 -14.63 -0.23 -3.31
N ILE A 285 -14.93 0.48 -2.22
CA ILE A 285 -14.87 -0.07 -0.85
C ILE A 285 -15.74 -1.31 -0.73
N ILE A 286 -17.00 -1.25 -1.17
CA ILE A 286 -17.93 -2.39 -1.11
C ILE A 286 -17.41 -3.57 -1.92
N ARG A 287 -16.89 -3.34 -3.13
CA ARG A 287 -16.28 -4.38 -3.98
C ARG A 287 -15.12 -5.09 -3.27
N ILE A 288 -14.27 -4.33 -2.57
CA ILE A 288 -13.15 -4.90 -1.82
C ILE A 288 -13.64 -5.69 -0.60
N LEU A 289 -14.58 -5.14 0.18
CA LEU A 289 -15.18 -5.82 1.33
C LEU A 289 -15.83 -7.16 0.93
N ASP A 290 -16.46 -7.21 -0.24
CA ASP A 290 -17.10 -8.44 -0.72
C ASP A 290 -16.10 -9.51 -1.15
N ARG A 291 -14.87 -9.15 -1.54
CA ARG A 291 -13.88 -10.05 -2.15
C ARG A 291 -12.67 -10.37 -1.28
N ILE A 292 -12.38 -9.57 -0.26
CA ILE A 292 -11.24 -9.81 0.62
C ILE A 292 -11.42 -11.08 1.50
#